data_0ebc5172dc7068fd3f7bde0bfef2873b
#
_entry.id   0ebc5172dc7068fd3f7bde0bfef2873b
#
_cell.length_a   1.000
_cell.length_b   1.000
_cell.length_c   1.000
_cell.angle_alpha   90.00
_cell.angle_beta   90.00
_cell.angle_gamma   90.00
#
_symmetry.space_group_name_H-M   'P 1'
#
loop_
_entity.id
_entity.type
_entity.pdbx_description
1 polymer ?
#
loop_
_entity_poly.entity_id
_entity_poly.type
_entity_poly.pdbx_seq_one_letter_code
_entity_poly.pdbx_strand_id
1 'polypeptide(L)'
;MSDEVLQVPLHKELDALFGQHTAAGHSRALVYGVTDQDGLSHAAGFGAVDERDRVPDADVVFPIASMTKSFIACAVLIARDQGRLSLHDPITKHVPEFVLAGDQRDVPTIEMLLGMCGGLTEDNSWVDPFINTPTADLLARVSKGVRLSHLPGAVFEYSNLGFTMAGLALSRAVGRPLAEFVTEELLKPLGLTSTFCDTAVPDHLPRAVGYSLDTEGNWVAYPPQTSDAFLGAGGLVSTVRDLARWITWLGSAFRPERADDSPVLSRMSRRDLQRVRVFMPPSLSLTGIGQARLSSSGYALGLGVTTDLHRGTVISHGGGLPGFWLAMAWHPESGHGAVVLTNGNRGNPGALCVEALGRTLNHNQAPATTATLWPETVALRAQADSLVRHWDDSLAAQIFAENVDFDRPLPQRRAELAQLVAEVGPLLDSGPSAGVSAATAADITWSIPGERGELVCMIHLTPVEPVRIQEFVVKAIPAGHPRSASSTDISLQRRFGDAYLTPAANVRVRFPGSDAG
;
A
#
# COMPACT_ATOMS: atom_id res chain seq x y z
N MET A 1 -41.77 12.04 5.85
CA MET A 1 -41.20 11.94 4.50
C MET A 1 -39.72 12.02 4.71
N SER A 2 -39.04 10.90 4.76
CA SER A 2 -37.58 10.80 4.84
C SER A 2 -37.01 11.15 3.46
N ASP A 3 -36.22 12.21 3.39
CA ASP A 3 -35.42 12.51 2.21
C ASP A 3 -34.41 11.34 2.00
N GLU A 4 -34.79 10.38 1.18
CA GLU A 4 -33.82 9.47 0.56
C GLU A 4 -32.95 10.32 -0.36
N VAL A 5 -31.79 10.73 0.14
CA VAL A 5 -30.72 11.25 -0.70
C VAL A 5 -30.33 10.12 -1.64
N LEU A 6 -30.79 10.19 -2.89
CA LEU A 6 -30.39 9.26 -3.95
C LEU A 6 -28.87 9.30 -4.07
N GLN A 7 -28.18 8.28 -3.51
CA GLN A 7 -26.74 8.16 -3.66
C GLN A 7 -26.41 7.98 -5.16
N VAL A 8 -25.59 8.88 -5.69
CA VAL A 8 -25.06 8.75 -7.05
C VAL A 8 -24.26 7.42 -7.12
N PRO A 9 -24.51 6.57 -8.12
CA PRO A 9 -23.71 5.35 -8.28
C PRO A 9 -22.22 5.66 -8.39
N LEU A 10 -21.37 4.89 -7.72
CA LEU A 10 -19.92 5.10 -7.66
C LEU A 10 -19.29 5.33 -9.04
N HIS A 11 -19.66 4.53 -10.04
CA HIS A 11 -19.12 4.65 -11.39
C HIS A 11 -19.39 6.03 -12.00
N LYS A 12 -20.56 6.62 -11.78
CA LYS A 12 -20.90 7.97 -12.28
C LYS A 12 -20.10 9.06 -11.56
N GLU A 13 -19.85 8.88 -10.27
CA GLU A 13 -19.02 9.80 -9.49
C GLU A 13 -17.56 9.77 -9.98
N LEU A 14 -17.03 8.57 -10.26
CA LEU A 14 -15.68 8.40 -10.79
C LEU A 14 -15.58 8.90 -12.24
N ASP A 15 -16.54 8.59 -13.10
CA ASP A 15 -16.58 9.11 -14.47
C ASP A 15 -16.56 10.64 -14.50
N ALA A 16 -17.32 11.28 -13.60
CA ALA A 16 -17.31 12.75 -13.47
C ALA A 16 -15.94 13.28 -13.00
N LEU A 17 -15.31 12.65 -12.03
CA LEU A 17 -13.97 13.01 -11.53
C LEU A 17 -12.93 12.99 -12.65
N PHE A 18 -12.85 11.89 -13.39
CA PHE A 18 -11.85 11.70 -14.44
C PHE A 18 -12.16 12.48 -15.71
N GLY A 19 -13.44 12.64 -16.07
CA GLY A 19 -13.89 13.48 -17.16
C GLY A 19 -13.54 14.96 -16.93
N GLN A 20 -13.74 15.46 -15.71
CA GLN A 20 -13.35 16.83 -15.34
C GLN A 20 -11.82 17.04 -15.41
N HIS A 21 -11.02 16.05 -14.98
CA HIS A 21 -9.56 16.12 -15.07
C HIS A 21 -9.08 16.26 -16.52
N THR A 22 -9.64 15.49 -17.44
CA THR A 22 -9.30 15.54 -18.87
C THR A 22 -9.79 16.86 -19.50
N ALA A 23 -11.02 17.28 -19.18
CA ALA A 23 -11.58 18.54 -19.67
C ALA A 23 -10.80 19.78 -19.19
N ALA A 24 -10.14 19.70 -18.03
CA ALA A 24 -9.23 20.74 -17.51
C ALA A 24 -7.87 20.79 -18.25
N GLY A 25 -7.64 19.92 -19.24
CA GLY A 25 -6.40 19.92 -20.05
C GLY A 25 -5.17 19.37 -19.31
N HIS A 26 -5.36 18.55 -18.27
CA HIS A 26 -4.24 17.93 -17.56
C HIS A 26 -3.59 16.78 -18.34
N SER A 27 -4.33 16.16 -19.23
CA SER A 27 -3.85 15.15 -20.19
C SER A 27 -4.69 15.24 -21.46
N ARG A 28 -4.15 14.81 -22.60
CA ARG A 28 -4.93 14.72 -23.85
C ARG A 28 -5.94 13.58 -23.78
N ALA A 29 -5.57 12.47 -23.15
CA ALA A 29 -6.48 11.38 -22.81
C ALA A 29 -6.14 10.78 -21.45
N LEU A 30 -7.16 10.16 -20.87
CA LEU A 30 -7.07 9.39 -19.64
C LEU A 30 -7.96 8.15 -19.78
N VAL A 31 -7.48 7.01 -19.30
CA VAL A 31 -8.29 5.82 -19.02
C VAL A 31 -8.04 5.37 -17.58
N TYR A 32 -9.12 5.03 -16.90
CA TYR A 32 -9.02 4.51 -15.55
C TYR A 32 -9.80 3.21 -15.39
N GLY A 33 -9.48 2.45 -14.36
CA GLY A 33 -10.25 1.31 -13.92
C GLY A 33 -10.22 1.18 -12.41
N VAL A 34 -11.30 0.67 -11.83
CA VAL A 34 -11.36 0.27 -10.42
C VAL A 34 -11.62 -1.23 -10.33
N THR A 35 -11.04 -1.84 -9.30
CA THR A 35 -11.15 -3.27 -9.07
C THR A 35 -11.86 -3.56 -7.77
N ASP A 36 -12.49 -4.71 -7.74
CA ASP A 36 -12.89 -5.40 -6.53
C ASP A 36 -12.07 -6.67 -6.35
N GLN A 37 -12.58 -7.56 -5.50
CA GLN A 37 -11.92 -8.83 -5.19
C GLN A 37 -11.86 -9.78 -6.39
N ASP A 38 -12.67 -9.62 -7.41
CA ASP A 38 -12.78 -10.52 -8.56
C ASP A 38 -12.10 -9.98 -9.82
N GLY A 39 -11.64 -8.72 -9.77
CA GLY A 39 -10.90 -8.08 -10.85
C GLY A 39 -11.44 -6.71 -11.23
N LEU A 40 -11.36 -6.36 -12.50
CA LEU A 40 -11.84 -5.08 -13.04
C LEU A 40 -13.36 -4.99 -12.94
N SER A 41 -13.88 -4.11 -12.07
CA SER A 41 -15.31 -3.90 -11.85
C SER A 41 -15.89 -2.76 -12.71
N HIS A 42 -15.09 -1.73 -13.01
CA HIS A 42 -15.47 -0.64 -13.91
C HIS A 42 -14.25 -0.01 -14.56
N ALA A 43 -14.40 0.46 -15.80
CA ALA A 43 -13.41 1.26 -16.50
C ALA A 43 -14.08 2.25 -17.45
N ALA A 44 -13.48 3.43 -17.61
CA ALA A 44 -13.90 4.42 -18.60
C ALA A 44 -12.70 5.23 -19.09
N GLY A 45 -12.81 5.74 -20.31
CA GLY A 45 -11.79 6.57 -20.93
C GLY A 45 -12.35 7.89 -21.42
N PHE A 46 -11.49 8.91 -21.45
CA PHE A 46 -11.81 10.29 -21.83
C PHE A 46 -10.72 10.87 -22.71
N GLY A 47 -11.11 11.79 -23.59
CA GLY A 47 -10.18 12.49 -24.46
C GLY A 47 -9.70 11.67 -25.65
N ALA A 48 -8.55 12.03 -26.23
CA ALA A 48 -8.00 11.49 -27.47
C ALA A 48 -6.66 10.81 -27.22
N VAL A 49 -6.61 9.47 -27.40
CA VAL A 49 -5.43 8.64 -27.09
C VAL A 49 -4.37 8.63 -28.18
N ASP A 50 -4.76 8.99 -29.41
CA ASP A 50 -3.89 9.02 -30.59
C ASP A 50 -4.25 10.18 -31.54
N GLU A 51 -3.59 10.22 -32.69
CA GLU A 51 -3.81 11.23 -33.72
C GLU A 51 -5.15 11.09 -34.48
N ARG A 52 -5.86 9.98 -34.28
CA ARG A 52 -7.18 9.70 -34.86
C ARG A 52 -8.32 10.08 -33.90
N ASP A 53 -8.00 10.78 -32.83
CA ASP A 53 -8.92 11.19 -31.78
C ASP A 53 -9.74 10.04 -31.16
N ARG A 54 -9.15 8.85 -31.12
CA ARG A 54 -9.80 7.69 -30.51
C ARG A 54 -9.89 7.86 -29.00
N VAL A 55 -11.09 7.68 -28.47
CA VAL A 55 -11.32 7.60 -27.01
C VAL A 55 -10.73 6.28 -26.49
N PRO A 56 -9.87 6.31 -25.45
CA PRO A 56 -9.30 5.07 -24.92
C PRO A 56 -10.35 4.22 -24.18
N ASP A 57 -10.13 2.91 -24.19
CA ASP A 57 -10.84 1.95 -23.35
C ASP A 57 -9.83 1.16 -22.49
N ALA A 58 -10.33 0.16 -21.74
CA ALA A 58 -9.51 -0.65 -20.85
C ALA A 58 -8.46 -1.52 -21.56
N ASP A 59 -8.50 -1.63 -22.87
CA ASP A 59 -7.66 -2.52 -23.69
C ASP A 59 -6.63 -1.76 -24.54
N VAL A 60 -6.62 -0.43 -24.47
CA VAL A 60 -5.56 0.38 -25.09
C VAL A 60 -4.25 0.19 -24.34
N VAL A 61 -3.19 -0.09 -25.10
CA VAL A 61 -1.84 -0.32 -24.56
C VAL A 61 -1.14 1.01 -24.30
N PHE A 62 -0.65 1.18 -23.08
CA PHE A 62 0.16 2.31 -22.63
C PHE A 62 1.55 1.82 -22.19
N PRO A 63 2.62 2.57 -22.39
CA PRO A 63 3.84 2.40 -21.59
C PRO A 63 3.50 2.55 -20.12
N ILE A 64 3.96 1.63 -19.27
CA ILE A 64 3.67 1.69 -17.82
C ILE A 64 4.84 2.22 -16.99
N ALA A 65 5.93 2.58 -17.66
CA ALA A 65 7.08 3.22 -17.03
C ALA A 65 7.51 2.49 -15.75
N SER A 66 7.74 3.22 -14.67
CA SER A 66 8.23 2.68 -13.42
C SER A 66 7.29 1.68 -12.72
N MET A 67 6.02 1.54 -13.10
CA MET A 67 5.20 0.42 -12.62
C MET A 67 5.78 -0.95 -13.02
N THR A 68 6.61 -0.98 -14.09
CA THR A 68 7.46 -2.13 -14.48
C THR A 68 8.24 -2.71 -13.32
N LYS A 69 8.71 -1.87 -12.38
CA LYS A 69 9.55 -2.29 -11.26
C LYS A 69 8.89 -3.37 -10.40
N SER A 70 7.60 -3.32 -10.21
CA SER A 70 6.86 -4.36 -9.46
C SER A 70 6.89 -5.72 -10.16
N PHE A 71 6.84 -5.73 -11.49
CA PHE A 71 6.94 -6.94 -12.30
C PHE A 71 8.36 -7.53 -12.26
N ILE A 72 9.37 -6.67 -12.36
CA ILE A 72 10.77 -7.11 -12.30
C ILE A 72 11.10 -7.66 -10.90
N ALA A 73 10.67 -6.99 -9.83
CA ALA A 73 10.84 -7.50 -8.49
C ALA A 73 10.13 -8.85 -8.28
N CYS A 74 8.93 -9.02 -8.84
CA CYS A 74 8.23 -10.30 -8.86
C CYS A 74 9.03 -11.38 -9.62
N ALA A 75 9.57 -11.06 -10.79
CA ALA A 75 10.40 -11.98 -11.57
C ALA A 75 11.68 -12.37 -10.82
N VAL A 76 12.30 -11.44 -10.08
CA VAL A 76 13.44 -11.76 -9.19
C VAL A 76 13.01 -12.71 -8.08
N LEU A 77 11.82 -12.54 -7.49
CA LEU A 77 11.30 -13.48 -6.48
C LEU A 77 11.01 -14.87 -7.06
N ILE A 78 10.53 -14.96 -8.31
CA ILE A 78 10.37 -16.24 -9.01
C ILE A 78 11.73 -16.95 -9.10
N ALA A 79 12.76 -16.27 -9.58
CA ALA A 79 14.11 -16.82 -9.70
C ALA A 79 14.71 -17.17 -8.32
N ARG A 80 14.44 -16.40 -7.27
CA ARG A 80 14.80 -16.71 -5.89
C ARG A 80 14.14 -18.02 -5.43
N ASP A 81 12.83 -18.17 -5.63
CA ASP A 81 12.08 -19.34 -5.20
C ASP A 81 12.50 -20.61 -5.98
N GLN A 82 13.00 -20.43 -7.22
CA GLN A 82 13.65 -21.47 -8.03
C GLN A 82 15.11 -21.75 -7.61
N GLY A 83 15.66 -21.04 -6.62
CA GLY A 83 17.04 -21.22 -6.15
C GLY A 83 18.11 -20.70 -7.14
N ARG A 84 17.77 -19.83 -8.09
CA ARG A 84 18.68 -19.31 -9.12
C ARG A 84 19.53 -18.12 -8.64
N LEU A 85 19.02 -17.37 -7.66
CA LEU A 85 19.72 -16.25 -7.01
C LEU A 85 19.22 -16.08 -5.58
N SER A 86 19.95 -15.28 -4.78
CA SER A 86 19.52 -14.85 -3.44
C SER A 86 19.31 -13.33 -3.43
N LEU A 87 18.30 -12.85 -2.71
CA LEU A 87 18.13 -11.42 -2.48
C LEU A 87 19.31 -10.78 -1.75
N HIS A 88 20.05 -11.58 -0.96
CA HIS A 88 21.25 -11.16 -0.24
C HIS A 88 22.54 -11.25 -1.08
N ASP A 89 22.46 -11.72 -2.33
CA ASP A 89 23.63 -11.70 -3.21
C ASP A 89 24.07 -10.24 -3.43
N PRO A 90 25.38 -9.93 -3.26
CA PRO A 90 25.89 -8.64 -3.68
C PRO A 90 25.75 -8.51 -5.20
N ILE A 91 25.39 -7.31 -5.68
CA ILE A 91 25.14 -7.11 -7.12
C ILE A 91 26.34 -7.54 -7.99
N THR A 92 27.56 -7.38 -7.49
CA THR A 92 28.81 -7.74 -8.19
C THR A 92 28.95 -9.23 -8.45
N LYS A 93 28.23 -10.09 -7.74
CA LYS A 93 28.19 -11.54 -8.02
C LYS A 93 27.62 -11.83 -9.42
N HIS A 94 26.61 -11.07 -9.83
CA HIS A 94 25.92 -11.26 -11.09
C HIS A 94 26.29 -10.19 -12.14
N VAL A 95 26.68 -8.99 -11.69
CA VAL A 95 27.07 -7.86 -12.54
C VAL A 95 28.46 -7.36 -12.08
N PRO A 96 29.55 -8.09 -12.44
CA PRO A 96 30.90 -7.74 -12.02
C PRO A 96 31.38 -6.39 -12.56
N GLU A 97 30.72 -5.86 -13.60
CA GLU A 97 30.97 -4.51 -14.11
C GLU A 97 30.49 -3.41 -13.16
N PHE A 98 29.70 -3.73 -12.13
CA PHE A 98 29.31 -2.79 -11.09
C PHE A 98 30.49 -2.52 -10.16
N VAL A 99 31.30 -1.55 -10.49
CA VAL A 99 32.51 -1.17 -9.76
C VAL A 99 32.23 0.05 -8.89
N LEU A 100 32.52 -0.03 -7.59
CA LEU A 100 32.41 1.14 -6.71
C LEU A 100 33.58 2.12 -6.95
N ALA A 101 33.26 3.42 -6.95
CA ALA A 101 34.25 4.47 -7.12
C ALA A 101 34.98 4.80 -5.81
N GLY A 102 36.25 5.15 -5.89
CA GLY A 102 37.07 5.60 -4.75
C GLY A 102 37.29 4.48 -3.72
N ASP A 103 37.17 4.84 -2.43
CA ASP A 103 37.43 3.92 -1.30
C ASP A 103 36.17 3.22 -0.76
N GLN A 104 35.06 3.33 -1.45
CA GLN A 104 33.79 2.66 -1.05
C GLN A 104 33.95 1.13 -1.14
N ARG A 105 33.40 0.40 -0.16
CA ARG A 105 33.54 -1.06 -0.05
C ARG A 105 32.20 -1.79 0.12
N ASP A 106 31.16 -1.09 0.55
CA ASP A 106 29.85 -1.68 0.85
C ASP A 106 29.05 -1.85 -0.44
N VAL A 107 29.10 -3.05 -1.01
CA VAL A 107 28.38 -3.39 -2.24
C VAL A 107 26.92 -3.63 -1.92
N PRO A 108 25.96 -2.95 -2.59
CA PRO A 108 24.55 -3.21 -2.37
C PRO A 108 24.15 -4.63 -2.80
N THR A 109 23.21 -5.21 -2.07
CA THR A 109 22.57 -6.48 -2.42
C THR A 109 21.43 -6.27 -3.42
N ILE A 110 20.97 -7.36 -4.05
CA ILE A 110 19.79 -7.33 -4.93
C ILE A 110 18.57 -6.80 -4.17
N GLU A 111 18.35 -7.22 -2.91
CA GLU A 111 17.25 -6.72 -2.07
C GLU A 111 17.31 -5.20 -1.88
N MET A 112 18.49 -4.67 -1.59
CA MET A 112 18.69 -3.24 -1.37
C MET A 112 18.41 -2.41 -2.64
N LEU A 113 18.78 -2.93 -3.82
CA LEU A 113 18.46 -2.28 -5.10
C LEU A 113 16.97 -2.28 -5.40
N LEU A 114 16.29 -3.42 -5.23
CA LEU A 114 14.85 -3.53 -5.40
C LEU A 114 14.06 -2.74 -4.34
N GLY A 115 14.61 -2.59 -3.15
CA GLY A 115 14.05 -1.85 -2.02
C GLY A 115 14.35 -0.35 -2.02
N MET A 116 15.02 0.18 -3.06
CA MET A 116 15.41 1.60 -3.13
C MET A 116 16.24 2.09 -1.94
N CYS A 117 17.08 1.20 -1.40
CA CYS A 117 18.04 1.53 -0.35
C CYS A 117 19.47 1.03 -0.69
N GLY A 118 19.78 0.93 -1.98
CA GLY A 118 21.11 0.51 -2.45
C GLY A 118 22.21 1.56 -2.29
N GLY A 119 21.90 2.73 -1.75
CA GLY A 119 22.85 3.84 -1.60
C GLY A 119 23.11 4.63 -2.89
N LEU A 120 22.41 4.28 -3.99
CA LEU A 120 22.49 5.00 -5.26
C LEU A 120 21.72 6.31 -5.17
N THR A 121 22.21 7.36 -5.82
CA THR A 121 21.51 8.65 -5.88
C THR A 121 20.25 8.58 -6.72
N GLU A 122 19.30 9.48 -6.44
CA GLU A 122 18.13 9.70 -7.30
C GLU A 122 18.58 10.06 -8.72
N ASP A 123 17.99 9.39 -9.73
CA ASP A 123 18.50 9.42 -11.09
C ASP A 123 17.44 9.59 -12.20
N ASN A 124 16.20 9.98 -11.86
CA ASN A 124 15.13 10.14 -12.86
C ASN A 124 15.53 11.07 -14.00
N SER A 125 16.01 12.26 -13.68
CA SER A 125 16.42 13.24 -14.69
C SER A 125 17.62 12.79 -15.52
N TRP A 126 18.47 11.93 -14.96
CA TRP A 126 19.62 11.38 -15.67
C TRP A 126 19.24 10.25 -16.63
N VAL A 127 18.23 9.44 -16.27
CA VAL A 127 17.82 8.28 -17.08
C VAL A 127 17.02 8.69 -18.32
N ASP A 128 16.19 9.71 -18.21
CA ASP A 128 15.27 10.11 -19.29
C ASP A 128 15.94 10.23 -20.68
N PRO A 129 17.06 10.91 -20.87
CA PRO A 129 17.75 10.97 -22.15
C PRO A 129 18.51 9.68 -22.54
N PHE A 130 18.64 8.71 -21.62
CA PHE A 130 19.38 7.48 -21.83
C PHE A 130 18.52 6.22 -21.83
N ILE A 131 17.22 6.35 -21.86
CA ILE A 131 16.29 5.22 -21.72
C ILE A 131 16.53 4.12 -22.78
N ASN A 132 16.92 4.50 -23.99
CA ASN A 132 17.24 3.61 -25.10
C ASN A 132 18.74 3.30 -25.24
N THR A 133 19.55 3.58 -24.20
CA THR A 133 20.98 3.26 -24.22
C THR A 133 21.20 1.76 -24.32
N PRO A 134 22.07 1.29 -25.24
CA PRO A 134 22.44 -0.12 -25.31
C PRO A 134 23.03 -0.63 -23.98
N THR A 135 22.68 -1.86 -23.61
CA THR A 135 23.15 -2.48 -22.36
C THR A 135 24.68 -2.47 -22.26
N ALA A 136 25.42 -2.69 -23.36
CA ALA A 136 26.89 -2.65 -23.36
C ALA A 136 27.44 -1.26 -23.01
N ASP A 137 26.80 -0.20 -23.51
CA ASP A 137 27.23 1.18 -23.24
C ASP A 137 26.96 1.58 -21.79
N LEU A 138 25.82 1.14 -21.22
CA LEU A 138 25.54 1.35 -19.80
C LEU A 138 26.56 0.61 -18.93
N LEU A 139 26.87 -0.65 -19.22
CA LEU A 139 27.89 -1.41 -18.50
C LEU A 139 29.28 -0.76 -18.59
N ALA A 140 29.64 -0.24 -19.77
CA ALA A 140 30.91 0.52 -19.92
C ALA A 140 30.92 1.82 -19.11
N ARG A 141 29.79 2.44 -18.81
CA ARG A 141 29.68 3.59 -17.89
C ARG A 141 29.83 3.15 -16.44
N VAL A 142 29.09 2.11 -16.04
CA VAL A 142 29.07 1.57 -14.67
C VAL A 142 30.46 1.03 -14.28
N SER A 143 31.21 0.43 -15.21
CA SER A 143 32.58 -0.07 -14.95
C SER A 143 33.62 1.01 -14.70
N LYS A 144 33.35 2.28 -15.02
CA LYS A 144 34.21 3.42 -14.69
C LYS A 144 34.14 3.83 -13.22
N GLY A 145 33.12 3.35 -12.51
CA GLY A 145 32.90 3.59 -11.09
C GLY A 145 31.57 4.23 -10.77
N VAL A 146 30.80 3.56 -9.92
CA VAL A 146 29.54 4.01 -9.35
C VAL A 146 29.82 4.65 -7.99
N ARG A 147 29.30 5.84 -7.75
CA ARG A 147 29.35 6.50 -6.44
C ARG A 147 28.05 6.27 -5.68
N LEU A 148 28.18 5.89 -4.43
CA LEU A 148 27.07 5.80 -3.51
C LEU A 148 26.95 7.13 -2.76
N SER A 149 25.73 7.66 -2.67
CA SER A 149 25.38 8.86 -1.89
C SER A 149 25.21 8.53 -0.41
N HIS A 150 24.80 7.29 -0.11
CA HIS A 150 24.59 6.78 1.24
C HIS A 150 25.15 5.37 1.40
N LEU A 151 25.26 4.90 2.65
CA LEU A 151 25.55 3.50 2.92
C LEU A 151 24.37 2.63 2.45
N PRO A 152 24.64 1.53 1.73
CA PRO A 152 23.60 0.57 1.35
C PRO A 152 22.80 0.08 2.57
N GLY A 153 21.49 0.07 2.44
CA GLY A 153 20.55 -0.31 3.50
C GLY A 153 20.16 0.83 4.46
N ALA A 154 20.80 2.01 4.40
CA ALA A 154 20.59 3.05 5.40
C ALA A 154 19.35 3.92 5.18
N VAL A 155 19.13 4.39 3.96
CA VAL A 155 18.06 5.34 3.63
C VAL A 155 17.41 5.02 2.30
N PHE A 156 16.17 5.49 2.13
CA PHE A 156 15.47 5.45 0.86
C PHE A 156 16.03 6.48 -0.10
N GLU A 157 16.41 6.03 -1.30
CA GLU A 157 16.73 6.91 -2.42
C GLU A 157 16.38 6.21 -3.74
N TYR A 158 15.52 6.83 -4.54
CA TYR A 158 14.95 6.22 -5.73
C TYR A 158 15.99 6.11 -6.84
N SER A 159 16.23 4.90 -7.38
CA SER A 159 17.21 4.70 -8.44
C SER A 159 16.72 3.75 -9.53
N ASN A 160 16.67 4.25 -10.76
CA ASN A 160 16.41 3.46 -11.96
C ASN A 160 17.63 2.59 -12.31
N LEU A 161 18.85 3.11 -12.10
CA LEU A 161 20.07 2.34 -12.28
C LEU A 161 20.07 1.10 -11.39
N GLY A 162 19.64 1.23 -10.13
CA GLY A 162 19.53 0.10 -9.20
C GLY A 162 18.63 -1.02 -9.74
N PHE A 163 17.45 -0.66 -10.24
CA PHE A 163 16.54 -1.62 -10.85
C PHE A 163 17.05 -2.22 -12.15
N THR A 164 17.72 -1.42 -12.96
CA THR A 164 18.39 -1.91 -14.19
C THR A 164 19.45 -2.95 -13.85
N MET A 165 20.28 -2.71 -12.85
CA MET A 165 21.29 -3.68 -12.40
C MET A 165 20.64 -4.95 -11.84
N ALA A 166 19.55 -4.84 -11.08
CA ALA A 166 18.79 -6.00 -10.57
C ALA A 166 18.17 -6.82 -11.72
N GLY A 167 17.66 -6.17 -12.76
CA GLY A 167 17.15 -6.84 -13.98
C GLY A 167 18.26 -7.58 -14.75
N LEU A 168 19.44 -6.97 -14.87
CA LEU A 168 20.62 -7.63 -15.46
C LEU A 168 21.09 -8.81 -14.61
N ALA A 169 21.12 -8.66 -13.29
CA ALA A 169 21.45 -9.76 -12.38
C ALA A 169 20.50 -10.93 -12.54
N LEU A 170 19.20 -10.67 -12.63
CA LEU A 170 18.19 -11.70 -12.92
C LEU A 170 18.49 -12.42 -14.23
N SER A 171 18.63 -11.68 -15.34
CA SER A 171 18.91 -12.25 -16.66
C SER A 171 20.13 -13.17 -16.65
N ARG A 172 21.23 -12.74 -16.00
CA ARG A 172 22.46 -13.54 -15.89
C ARG A 172 22.31 -14.75 -14.98
N ALA A 173 21.61 -14.60 -13.87
CA ALA A 173 21.37 -15.70 -12.92
C ALA A 173 20.54 -16.83 -13.54
N VAL A 174 19.58 -16.48 -14.38
CA VAL A 174 18.73 -17.49 -15.05
C VAL A 174 19.29 -17.96 -16.41
N GLY A 175 20.28 -17.24 -16.97
CA GLY A 175 20.90 -17.54 -18.27
C GLY A 175 19.99 -17.29 -19.47
N ARG A 176 19.00 -16.38 -19.34
CA ARG A 176 18.00 -16.04 -20.36
C ARG A 176 17.82 -14.52 -20.45
N PRO A 177 17.46 -13.96 -21.62
CA PRO A 177 17.09 -12.56 -21.73
C PRO A 177 15.98 -12.18 -20.74
N LEU A 178 16.10 -10.99 -20.11
CA LEU A 178 15.12 -10.50 -19.13
C LEU A 178 13.69 -10.51 -19.70
N ALA A 179 13.51 -10.00 -20.92
CA ALA A 179 12.22 -9.95 -21.58
C ALA A 179 11.58 -11.33 -21.75
N GLU A 180 12.38 -12.33 -22.12
CA GLU A 180 11.93 -13.71 -22.30
C GLU A 180 11.51 -14.31 -20.95
N PHE A 181 12.35 -14.17 -19.92
CA PHE A 181 12.05 -14.71 -18.59
C PHE A 181 10.76 -14.10 -18.02
N VAL A 182 10.62 -12.78 -18.07
CA VAL A 182 9.42 -12.08 -17.59
C VAL A 182 8.18 -12.55 -18.35
N THR A 183 8.27 -12.69 -19.67
CA THR A 183 7.14 -13.13 -20.49
C THR A 183 6.71 -14.55 -20.17
N GLU A 184 7.65 -15.49 -20.10
CA GLU A 184 7.34 -16.91 -19.95
C GLU A 184 7.00 -17.31 -18.50
N GLU A 185 7.71 -16.75 -17.53
CA GLU A 185 7.56 -17.17 -16.13
C GLU A 185 6.55 -16.30 -15.34
N LEU A 186 6.21 -15.11 -15.85
CA LEU A 186 5.32 -14.19 -15.14
C LEU A 186 4.07 -13.83 -15.95
N LEU A 187 4.23 -13.21 -17.14
CA LEU A 187 3.10 -12.63 -17.86
C LEU A 187 2.13 -13.70 -18.38
N LYS A 188 2.65 -14.71 -19.08
CA LYS A 188 1.83 -15.80 -19.63
C LYS A 188 1.09 -16.60 -18.56
N PRO A 189 1.75 -17.09 -17.47
CA PRO A 189 1.05 -17.86 -16.44
C PRO A 189 -0.03 -17.08 -15.70
N LEU A 190 0.11 -15.74 -15.59
CA LEU A 190 -0.93 -14.88 -15.00
C LEU A 190 -2.00 -14.46 -16.01
N GLY A 191 -1.87 -14.83 -17.29
CA GLY A 191 -2.80 -14.44 -18.34
C GLY A 191 -2.81 -12.93 -18.62
N LEU A 192 -1.66 -12.26 -18.47
CA LEU A 192 -1.47 -10.85 -18.81
C LEU A 192 -1.16 -10.73 -20.31
N THR A 193 -2.19 -10.95 -21.11
CA THR A 193 -2.06 -11.13 -22.57
C THR A 193 -1.85 -9.85 -23.36
N SER A 194 -2.04 -8.71 -22.70
CA SER A 194 -1.86 -7.37 -23.27
C SER A 194 -0.74 -6.59 -22.56
N THR A 195 0.14 -7.31 -21.84
CA THR A 195 1.34 -6.77 -21.20
C THR A 195 2.57 -7.32 -21.91
N PHE A 196 3.47 -6.43 -22.35
CA PHE A 196 4.64 -6.79 -23.16
C PHE A 196 5.86 -5.97 -22.73
N CYS A 197 7.06 -6.46 -23.09
CA CYS A 197 8.20 -5.57 -23.21
C CYS A 197 7.95 -4.62 -24.40
N ASP A 198 8.35 -3.37 -24.27
CA ASP A 198 8.02 -2.29 -25.22
C ASP A 198 8.45 -2.58 -26.67
N THR A 199 9.50 -3.37 -26.87
CA THR A 199 10.00 -3.81 -28.19
C THR A 199 9.20 -4.99 -28.77
N ALA A 200 8.30 -5.62 -28.02
CA ALA A 200 7.59 -6.85 -28.40
C ALA A 200 6.08 -6.66 -28.58
N VAL A 201 5.61 -5.42 -28.64
CA VAL A 201 4.17 -5.12 -28.76
C VAL A 201 3.66 -5.45 -30.16
N PRO A 202 2.62 -6.27 -30.31
CA PRO A 202 2.01 -6.57 -31.61
C PRO A 202 1.45 -5.34 -32.30
N ASP A 203 1.70 -5.18 -33.62
CA ASP A 203 1.31 -3.99 -34.39
C ASP A 203 -0.20 -3.75 -34.49
N HIS A 204 -1.00 -4.81 -34.37
CA HIS A 204 -2.46 -4.70 -34.45
C HIS A 204 -3.12 -4.15 -33.18
N LEU A 205 -2.40 -4.09 -32.08
CA LEU A 205 -2.96 -3.58 -30.81
C LEU A 205 -3.03 -2.05 -30.79
N PRO A 206 -4.13 -1.49 -30.29
CA PRO A 206 -4.25 -0.05 -30.12
C PRO A 206 -3.27 0.46 -29.08
N ARG A 207 -2.42 1.42 -29.47
CA ARG A 207 -1.41 2.02 -28.59
C ARG A 207 -1.72 3.48 -28.33
N ALA A 208 -1.43 3.94 -27.13
CA ALA A 208 -1.45 5.34 -26.79
C ALA A 208 -0.23 6.05 -27.38
N VAL A 209 -0.44 7.28 -27.86
CA VAL A 209 0.62 8.21 -28.24
C VAL A 209 0.84 9.17 -27.07
N GLY A 210 2.10 9.40 -26.69
CA GLY A 210 2.45 10.35 -25.63
C GLY A 210 2.43 11.79 -26.17
N TYR A 211 2.00 12.74 -25.32
CA TYR A 211 1.93 14.13 -25.68
C TYR A 211 2.49 15.06 -24.60
N SER A 212 3.05 16.18 -25.03
CA SER A 212 3.33 17.33 -24.18
C SER A 212 2.71 18.60 -24.77
N LEU A 213 2.55 19.61 -23.94
CA LEU A 213 2.16 20.92 -24.44
C LEU A 213 3.38 21.70 -24.91
N ASP A 214 3.27 22.34 -26.09
CA ASP A 214 4.23 23.33 -26.54
C ASP A 214 4.05 24.67 -25.78
N THR A 215 4.83 25.67 -26.12
CA THR A 215 4.77 27.03 -25.55
C THR A 215 3.48 27.77 -25.84
N GLU A 216 2.75 27.35 -26.88
CA GLU A 216 1.47 27.94 -27.31
C GLU A 216 0.27 27.21 -26.69
N GLY A 217 0.50 26.09 -25.98
CA GLY A 217 -0.53 25.28 -25.34
C GLY A 217 -1.15 24.20 -26.24
N ASN A 218 -0.51 23.87 -27.37
CA ASN A 218 -0.95 22.80 -28.25
C ASN A 218 -0.33 21.47 -27.83
N TRP A 219 -1.09 20.39 -27.99
CA TRP A 219 -0.59 19.04 -27.76
C TRP A 219 0.34 18.58 -28.91
N VAL A 220 1.59 18.31 -28.58
CA VAL A 220 2.60 17.81 -29.52
C VAL A 220 2.96 16.37 -29.15
N ALA A 221 2.92 15.47 -30.14
CA ALA A 221 3.23 14.06 -29.95
C ALA A 221 4.72 13.87 -29.64
N TYR A 222 5.01 13.02 -28.66
CA TYR A 222 6.34 12.51 -28.42
C TYR A 222 6.66 11.34 -29.36
N PRO A 223 7.90 11.25 -29.88
CA PRO A 223 8.31 10.06 -30.62
C PRO A 223 8.25 8.82 -29.73
N PRO A 224 7.89 7.66 -30.29
CA PRO A 224 7.92 6.40 -29.55
C PRO A 224 9.31 6.15 -28.96
N GLN A 225 9.34 5.74 -27.71
CA GLN A 225 10.56 5.36 -27.01
C GLN A 225 10.56 3.86 -26.76
N THR A 226 11.71 3.24 -26.86
CA THR A 226 11.94 1.84 -26.49
C THR A 226 13.06 1.79 -25.45
N SER A 227 12.97 0.84 -24.55
CA SER A 227 14.01 0.60 -23.56
C SER A 227 14.90 -0.56 -23.97
N ASP A 228 16.22 -0.42 -23.80
CA ASP A 228 17.18 -1.52 -23.89
C ASP A 228 17.71 -1.82 -22.47
N ALA A 229 18.78 -1.13 -22.07
CA ALA A 229 19.36 -1.32 -20.75
C ALA A 229 18.36 -1.08 -19.61
N PHE A 230 17.47 -0.09 -19.78
CA PHE A 230 16.48 0.30 -18.77
C PHE A 230 15.15 -0.48 -18.82
N LEU A 231 15.10 -1.59 -19.57
CA LEU A 231 13.93 -2.48 -19.59
C LEU A 231 13.48 -2.85 -18.17
N GLY A 232 14.43 -3.20 -17.28
CA GLY A 232 14.16 -3.56 -15.89
C GLY A 232 13.61 -2.42 -15.04
N ALA A 233 13.83 -1.17 -15.41
CA ALA A 233 13.38 0.00 -14.67
C ALA A 233 12.04 0.57 -15.18
N GLY A 234 11.72 0.40 -16.50
CA GLY A 234 10.57 1.09 -17.06
C GLY A 234 10.06 0.60 -18.41
N GLY A 235 10.54 -0.53 -18.93
CA GLY A 235 10.30 -0.95 -20.33
C GLY A 235 9.13 -1.89 -20.56
N LEU A 236 8.14 -1.95 -19.67
CA LEU A 236 6.90 -2.66 -19.96
C LEU A 236 5.81 -1.72 -20.48
N VAL A 237 4.93 -2.29 -21.28
CA VAL A 237 3.66 -1.69 -21.69
C VAL A 237 2.53 -2.58 -21.23
N SER A 238 1.37 -2.01 -20.95
CA SER A 238 0.21 -2.76 -20.44
C SER A 238 -1.10 -2.01 -20.71
N THR A 239 -2.20 -2.59 -20.24
CA THR A 239 -3.56 -2.05 -20.33
C THR A 239 -4.16 -1.91 -18.94
N VAL A 240 -5.24 -1.14 -18.81
CA VAL A 240 -6.01 -1.08 -17.55
C VAL A 240 -6.48 -2.47 -17.13
N ARG A 241 -6.91 -3.31 -18.07
CA ARG A 241 -7.41 -4.65 -17.79
C ARG A 241 -6.34 -5.56 -17.20
N ASP A 242 -5.15 -5.58 -17.79
CA ASP A 242 -4.05 -6.42 -17.29
C ASP A 242 -3.51 -5.90 -15.97
N LEU A 243 -3.39 -4.58 -15.80
CA LEU A 243 -2.98 -3.98 -14.52
C LEU A 243 -4.01 -4.22 -13.41
N ALA A 244 -5.31 -4.21 -13.73
CA ALA A 244 -6.35 -4.59 -12.79
C ALA A 244 -6.17 -6.04 -12.32
N ARG A 245 -5.89 -6.97 -13.25
CA ARG A 245 -5.57 -8.37 -12.91
C ARG A 245 -4.31 -8.47 -12.06
N TRP A 246 -3.27 -7.70 -12.38
CA TRP A 246 -2.01 -7.64 -11.64
C TRP A 246 -2.20 -7.23 -10.17
N ILE A 247 -2.88 -6.09 -9.93
CA ILE A 247 -3.09 -5.60 -8.56
C ILE A 247 -4.05 -6.49 -7.77
N THR A 248 -5.08 -7.06 -8.41
CA THR A 248 -6.00 -8.02 -7.78
C THR A 248 -5.25 -9.30 -7.37
N TRP A 249 -4.37 -9.83 -8.23
CA TRP A 249 -3.55 -10.99 -7.90
C TRP A 249 -2.58 -10.71 -6.74
N LEU A 250 -1.92 -9.55 -6.72
CA LEU A 250 -1.06 -9.15 -5.60
C LEU A 250 -1.85 -8.98 -4.30
N GLY A 251 -2.99 -8.29 -4.35
CA GLY A 251 -3.86 -8.06 -3.19
C GLY A 251 -4.44 -9.35 -2.61
N SER A 252 -4.71 -10.36 -3.45
CA SER A 252 -5.25 -11.65 -3.00
C SER A 252 -4.32 -12.38 -2.01
N ALA A 253 -3.05 -12.02 -1.94
CA ALA A 253 -2.10 -12.58 -0.99
C ALA A 253 -2.47 -12.30 0.48
N PHE A 254 -3.24 -11.27 0.75
CA PHE A 254 -3.65 -10.87 2.11
C PHE A 254 -5.03 -11.41 2.50
N ARG A 255 -5.62 -12.26 1.68
CA ARG A 255 -6.99 -12.76 1.83
C ARG A 255 -6.96 -14.27 2.09
N PRO A 256 -6.98 -14.69 3.38
CA PRO A 256 -6.83 -16.09 3.77
C PRO A 256 -7.97 -16.99 3.28
N GLU A 257 -9.15 -16.43 3.03
CA GLU A 257 -10.34 -17.13 2.55
C GLU A 257 -10.22 -17.59 1.09
N ARG A 258 -9.28 -17.03 0.31
CA ARG A 258 -9.01 -17.49 -1.05
C ARG A 258 -7.96 -18.60 -1.06
N ALA A 259 -8.14 -19.58 -1.93
CA ALA A 259 -7.13 -20.60 -2.18
C ALA A 259 -5.82 -19.96 -2.65
N ASP A 260 -4.69 -20.55 -2.28
CA ASP A 260 -3.36 -20.16 -2.79
C ASP A 260 -2.98 -21.10 -3.94
N ASP A 261 -3.62 -20.91 -5.06
CA ASP A 261 -3.45 -21.70 -6.29
C ASP A 261 -2.64 -20.96 -7.37
N SER A 262 -1.88 -19.95 -6.95
CA SER A 262 -1.07 -19.16 -7.87
C SER A 262 0.00 -20.01 -8.57
N PRO A 263 0.02 -20.02 -9.92
CA PRO A 263 1.01 -20.79 -10.67
C PRO A 263 2.40 -20.13 -10.69
N VAL A 264 2.54 -18.91 -10.13
CA VAL A 264 3.74 -18.06 -10.27
C VAL A 264 4.49 -17.92 -8.96
N LEU A 265 3.86 -17.34 -7.95
CA LEU A 265 4.43 -17.12 -6.63
C LEU A 265 3.46 -17.55 -5.54
N SER A 266 3.99 -18.16 -4.48
CA SER A 266 3.23 -18.47 -3.27
C SER A 266 2.65 -17.19 -2.65
N ARG A 267 1.60 -17.33 -1.86
CA ARG A 267 1.03 -16.24 -1.05
C ARG A 267 2.09 -15.55 -0.19
N MET A 268 3.00 -16.33 0.40
CA MET A 268 4.08 -15.81 1.23
C MET A 268 5.04 -14.93 0.41
N SER A 269 5.47 -15.37 -0.78
CA SER A 269 6.35 -14.60 -1.65
C SER A 269 5.68 -13.33 -2.19
N ARG A 270 4.36 -13.37 -2.46
CA ARG A 270 3.59 -12.17 -2.85
C ARG A 270 3.46 -11.17 -1.70
N ARG A 271 3.31 -11.62 -0.44
CA ARG A 271 3.37 -10.74 0.74
C ARG A 271 4.76 -10.17 0.95
N ASP A 272 5.80 -10.98 0.73
CA ASP A 272 7.18 -10.55 0.84
C ASP A 272 7.53 -9.46 -0.17
N LEU A 273 7.00 -9.55 -1.41
CA LEU A 273 7.09 -8.50 -2.42
C LEU A 273 6.57 -7.13 -1.91
N GLN A 274 5.51 -7.15 -1.12
CA GLN A 274 4.76 -5.98 -0.65
C GLN A 274 5.16 -5.53 0.77
N ARG A 275 6.14 -6.17 1.38
CA ARG A 275 6.66 -5.82 2.71
C ARG A 275 7.69 -4.70 2.62
N VAL A 276 7.53 -3.64 3.43
CA VAL A 276 8.46 -2.52 3.50
C VAL A 276 9.90 -3.00 3.79
N ARG A 277 10.85 -2.51 3.01
CA ARG A 277 12.29 -2.74 3.18
C ARG A 277 12.99 -1.53 3.77
N VAL A 278 12.51 -0.34 3.43
CA VAL A 278 13.05 0.90 3.94
C VAL A 278 11.91 1.86 4.24
N PHE A 279 11.98 2.54 5.36
CA PHE A 279 11.02 3.58 5.72
C PHE A 279 11.38 4.90 5.03
N MET A 280 10.35 5.61 4.61
CA MET A 280 10.45 6.99 4.14
C MET A 280 10.11 7.93 5.30
N PRO A 281 10.58 9.19 5.29
CA PRO A 281 10.17 10.15 6.30
C PRO A 281 8.64 10.24 6.40
N PRO A 282 8.06 10.29 7.62
CA PRO A 282 6.62 10.46 7.78
C PRO A 282 6.19 11.78 7.16
N SER A 283 5.00 11.80 6.56
CA SER A 283 4.47 12.99 5.93
C SER A 283 3.19 13.46 6.62
N LEU A 284 3.08 14.78 6.76
CA LEU A 284 1.88 15.45 7.21
C LEU A 284 1.29 16.23 6.03
N SER A 285 0.11 15.88 5.61
CA SER A 285 -0.62 16.58 4.55
C SER A 285 -1.93 17.15 5.07
N LEU A 286 -2.44 18.18 4.42
CA LEU A 286 -3.79 18.67 4.66
C LEU A 286 -4.74 18.10 3.60
N THR A 287 -5.89 17.62 4.04
CA THR A 287 -6.98 17.27 3.12
C THR A 287 -7.58 18.53 2.49
N GLY A 288 -8.35 18.36 1.42
CA GLY A 288 -9.04 19.48 0.77
C GLY A 288 -10.01 20.27 1.68
N ILE A 289 -10.38 19.71 2.83
CA ILE A 289 -11.20 20.36 3.87
C ILE A 289 -10.36 20.84 5.07
N GLY A 290 -9.03 20.89 4.93
CA GLY A 290 -8.12 21.42 5.94
C GLY A 290 -7.82 20.50 7.13
N GLN A 291 -8.22 19.22 7.09
CA GLN A 291 -7.88 18.27 8.13
C GLN A 291 -6.44 17.77 7.95
N ALA A 292 -5.69 17.70 9.04
CA ALA A 292 -4.35 17.13 9.05
C ALA A 292 -4.40 15.62 8.88
N ARG A 293 -3.60 15.11 7.95
CA ARG A 293 -3.44 13.68 7.67
C ARG A 293 -2.00 13.25 7.89
N LEU A 294 -1.79 12.47 8.93
CA LEU A 294 -0.50 11.84 9.19
C LEU A 294 -0.44 10.49 8.46
N SER A 295 0.60 10.30 7.66
CA SER A 295 0.87 9.02 7.02
C SER A 295 2.31 8.57 7.26
N SER A 296 2.47 7.26 7.42
CA SER A 296 3.76 6.58 7.41
C SER A 296 3.92 5.88 6.07
N SER A 297 5.08 6.06 5.45
CA SER A 297 5.36 5.47 4.14
C SER A 297 6.68 4.72 4.16
N GLY A 298 6.79 3.74 3.28
CA GLY A 298 8.01 3.01 3.03
C GLY A 298 8.01 2.44 1.61
N TYR A 299 9.13 1.85 1.24
CA TYR A 299 9.28 1.19 -0.05
C TYR A 299 9.55 -0.30 0.16
N ALA A 300 8.81 -1.11 -0.56
CA ALA A 300 8.92 -2.57 -0.63
C ALA A 300 9.78 -2.96 -1.85
N LEU A 301 9.61 -4.14 -2.40
CA LEU A 301 10.32 -4.53 -3.61
C LEU A 301 9.57 -4.01 -4.84
N GLY A 302 9.98 -2.84 -5.34
CA GLY A 302 9.36 -2.19 -6.50
C GLY A 302 7.96 -1.62 -6.26
N LEU A 303 7.58 -1.35 -5.01
CA LEU A 303 6.27 -0.86 -4.61
C LEU A 303 6.36 0.13 -3.45
N GLY A 304 5.61 1.22 -3.52
CA GLY A 304 5.38 2.10 -2.40
C GLY A 304 4.28 1.54 -1.48
N VAL A 305 4.48 1.68 -0.18
CA VAL A 305 3.52 1.27 0.86
C VAL A 305 3.23 2.46 1.75
N THR A 306 1.99 2.87 1.86
CA THR A 306 1.56 3.97 2.72
C THR A 306 0.48 3.50 3.66
N THR A 307 0.61 3.82 4.94
CA THR A 307 -0.41 3.53 5.95
C THR A 307 -0.89 4.82 6.58
N ASP A 308 -2.18 5.01 6.62
CA ASP A 308 -2.84 6.09 7.34
C ASP A 308 -3.99 5.57 8.22
N LEU A 309 -4.43 6.41 9.17
CA LEU A 309 -5.45 6.01 10.14
C LEU A 309 -6.85 5.78 9.56
N HIS A 310 -7.14 6.34 8.39
CA HIS A 310 -8.48 6.30 7.80
C HIS A 310 -8.65 5.18 6.77
N ARG A 311 -7.59 4.92 5.99
CA ARG A 311 -7.63 3.96 4.88
C ARG A 311 -6.90 2.66 5.18
N GLY A 312 -6.13 2.60 6.28
CA GLY A 312 -5.25 1.45 6.51
C GLY A 312 -4.05 1.47 5.55
N THR A 313 -3.65 0.31 5.06
CA THR A 313 -2.49 0.16 4.19
C THR A 313 -2.89 0.23 2.72
N VAL A 314 -2.29 1.15 1.99
CA VAL A 314 -2.41 1.27 0.53
C VAL A 314 -1.05 0.97 -0.09
N ILE A 315 -1.04 0.08 -1.07
CA ILE A 315 0.14 -0.23 -1.88
C ILE A 315 -0.03 0.42 -3.25
N SER A 316 1.04 1.01 -3.79
CA SER A 316 0.95 1.76 -5.02
C SER A 316 2.28 1.83 -5.76
N HIS A 317 2.22 2.13 -7.04
CA HIS A 317 3.36 2.63 -7.80
C HIS A 317 2.88 3.59 -8.90
N GLY A 318 3.64 4.66 -9.11
CA GLY A 318 3.45 5.55 -10.24
C GLY A 318 4.38 5.21 -11.39
N GLY A 319 4.11 5.77 -12.55
CA GLY A 319 4.97 5.70 -13.72
C GLY A 319 5.05 7.06 -14.42
N GLY A 320 6.22 7.43 -14.89
CA GLY A 320 6.44 8.64 -15.68
C GLY A 320 7.44 8.37 -16.80
N LEU A 321 7.06 8.76 -18.01
CA LEU A 321 7.89 8.87 -19.19
C LEU A 321 7.50 10.15 -19.93
N PRO A 322 8.34 10.70 -20.80
CA PRO A 322 7.94 11.81 -21.63
C PRO A 322 6.62 11.51 -22.37
N GLY A 323 5.61 12.35 -22.12
CA GLY A 323 4.26 12.19 -22.67
C GLY A 323 3.33 11.23 -21.93
N PHE A 324 3.74 10.60 -20.82
CA PHE A 324 2.92 9.66 -20.08
C PHE A 324 3.12 9.80 -18.58
N TRP A 325 2.03 9.92 -17.83
CA TRP A 325 2.00 9.77 -16.38
C TRP A 325 0.91 8.79 -15.98
N LEU A 326 1.23 7.88 -15.06
CA LEU A 326 0.41 6.71 -14.79
C LEU A 326 0.49 6.35 -13.30
N ALA A 327 -0.52 5.62 -12.82
CA ALA A 327 -0.51 5.12 -11.44
C ALA A 327 -1.38 3.87 -11.29
N MET A 328 -1.01 3.04 -10.33
CA MET A 328 -1.82 1.96 -9.78
C MET A 328 -1.77 1.99 -8.27
N ALA A 329 -2.88 1.68 -7.60
CA ALA A 329 -2.98 1.60 -6.16
C ALA A 329 -4.01 0.55 -5.76
N TRP A 330 -3.79 -0.14 -4.62
CA TRP A 330 -4.77 -1.08 -4.08
C TRP A 330 -4.70 -1.14 -2.57
N HIS A 331 -5.81 -1.57 -1.99
CA HIS A 331 -5.96 -1.82 -0.57
C HIS A 331 -5.98 -3.34 -0.34
N PRO A 332 -4.90 -3.94 0.18
CA PRO A 332 -4.73 -5.39 0.25
C PRO A 332 -5.83 -6.10 1.05
N GLU A 333 -6.29 -5.46 2.13
CA GLU A 333 -7.26 -6.05 3.05
C GLU A 333 -8.65 -6.17 2.44
N SER A 334 -9.11 -5.16 1.68
CA SER A 334 -10.43 -5.19 1.03
C SER A 334 -10.41 -5.78 -0.38
N GLY A 335 -9.24 -5.84 -1.02
CA GLY A 335 -9.09 -6.26 -2.42
C GLY A 335 -9.50 -5.21 -3.46
N HIS A 336 -9.91 -4.02 -3.03
CA HIS A 336 -10.18 -2.91 -3.95
C HIS A 336 -8.90 -2.27 -4.47
N GLY A 337 -8.96 -1.80 -5.71
CA GLY A 337 -7.84 -1.11 -6.34
C GLY A 337 -8.29 -0.10 -7.39
N ALA A 338 -7.34 0.67 -7.88
CA ALA A 338 -7.52 1.61 -8.98
C ALA A 338 -6.27 1.64 -9.87
N VAL A 339 -6.49 1.90 -11.14
CA VAL A 339 -5.46 2.11 -12.18
C VAL A 339 -5.82 3.36 -12.95
N VAL A 340 -4.85 4.22 -13.22
CA VAL A 340 -5.03 5.45 -14.01
C VAL A 340 -3.88 5.56 -15.00
N LEU A 341 -4.19 5.63 -16.29
CA LEU A 341 -3.23 5.79 -17.37
C LEU A 341 -3.53 7.06 -18.15
N THR A 342 -2.53 7.94 -18.32
CA THR A 342 -2.69 9.19 -19.06
C THR A 342 -1.61 9.33 -20.14
N ASN A 343 -1.95 9.97 -21.25
CA ASN A 343 -1.01 10.33 -22.32
C ASN A 343 -0.67 11.83 -22.29
N GLY A 344 -0.30 12.30 -21.11
CA GLY A 344 0.15 13.66 -20.86
C GLY A 344 1.04 13.69 -19.62
N ASN A 345 1.75 14.79 -19.42
CA ASN A 345 2.68 15.00 -18.31
C ASN A 345 2.23 16.11 -17.36
N ARG A 346 0.92 16.30 -17.20
CA ARG A 346 0.32 17.29 -16.28
C ARG A 346 -0.67 16.62 -15.33
N GLY A 347 -1.04 17.38 -14.29
CA GLY A 347 -1.87 16.83 -13.23
C GLY A 347 -1.08 15.89 -12.31
N ASN A 348 -1.78 15.11 -11.55
CA ASN A 348 -1.19 14.13 -10.62
C ASN A 348 -2.02 12.83 -10.66
N PRO A 349 -1.79 11.94 -11.64
CA PRO A 349 -2.53 10.69 -11.74
C PRO A 349 -2.37 9.79 -10.49
N GLY A 350 -1.26 9.91 -9.77
CA GLY A 350 -1.09 9.23 -8.48
C GLY A 350 -2.10 9.67 -7.44
N ALA A 351 -2.31 10.98 -7.29
CA ALA A 351 -3.33 11.51 -6.39
C ALA A 351 -4.75 11.12 -6.82
N LEU A 352 -5.04 11.17 -8.12
CA LEU A 352 -6.33 10.74 -8.67
C LEU A 352 -6.58 9.25 -8.43
N CYS A 353 -5.57 8.42 -8.62
CA CYS A 353 -5.65 6.98 -8.39
C CYS A 353 -5.99 6.67 -6.91
N VAL A 354 -5.30 7.33 -5.97
CA VAL A 354 -5.56 7.19 -4.54
C VAL A 354 -6.91 7.78 -4.14
N GLU A 355 -7.36 8.85 -4.80
CA GLU A 355 -8.69 9.44 -4.59
C GLU A 355 -9.78 8.48 -5.07
N ALA A 356 -9.65 7.92 -6.27
CA ALA A 356 -10.61 6.92 -6.80
C ALA A 356 -10.70 5.70 -5.89
N LEU A 357 -9.55 5.18 -5.43
CA LEU A 357 -9.51 4.09 -4.45
C LEU A 357 -10.22 4.51 -3.15
N GLY A 358 -9.95 5.71 -2.63
CA GLY A 358 -10.60 6.20 -1.42
C GLY A 358 -12.13 6.29 -1.53
N ARG A 359 -12.65 6.79 -2.65
CA ARG A 359 -14.10 6.81 -2.93
C ARG A 359 -14.68 5.40 -3.02
N THR A 360 -13.96 4.50 -3.68
CA THR A 360 -14.35 3.08 -3.76
C THR A 360 -14.42 2.42 -2.38
N LEU A 361 -13.42 2.64 -1.53
CA LEU A 361 -13.41 2.14 -0.15
C LEU A 361 -14.57 2.69 0.68
N ASN A 362 -14.83 4.00 0.59
CA ASN A 362 -15.91 4.64 1.33
C ASN A 362 -17.29 4.14 0.86
N HIS A 363 -17.50 4.05 -0.46
CA HIS A 363 -18.76 3.56 -1.03
C HIS A 363 -19.09 2.13 -0.59
N ASN A 364 -18.08 1.27 -0.58
CA ASN A 364 -18.22 -0.13 -0.17
C ASN A 364 -18.13 -0.32 1.35
N GLN A 365 -18.06 0.77 2.12
CA GLN A 365 -17.86 0.73 3.57
C GLN A 365 -16.73 -0.24 3.96
N ALA A 366 -15.70 -0.28 3.12
CA ALA A 366 -14.58 -1.18 3.32
C ALA A 366 -13.83 -0.75 4.57
N PRO A 367 -13.77 -1.59 5.61
CA PRO A 367 -13.17 -1.23 6.86
C PRO A 367 -11.66 -1.06 6.70
N ALA A 368 -11.10 -0.13 7.44
CA ALA A 368 -9.65 0.04 7.55
C ALA A 368 -8.96 -1.22 8.11
N THR A 369 -9.67 -2.05 8.85
CA THR A 369 -9.26 -3.40 9.30
C THR A 369 -10.43 -4.03 10.05
N THR A 370 -11.09 -5.04 9.49
CA THR A 370 -11.99 -5.91 10.26
C THR A 370 -11.28 -7.24 10.49
N ALA A 371 -10.73 -7.41 11.67
CA ALA A 371 -10.24 -8.73 12.06
C ALA A 371 -11.44 -9.69 12.15
N THR A 372 -11.40 -10.81 11.44
CA THR A 372 -12.34 -11.91 11.69
C THR A 372 -12.01 -12.49 13.05
N LEU A 373 -12.91 -12.28 14.01
CA LEU A 373 -12.71 -12.73 15.38
C LEU A 373 -12.71 -14.27 15.47
N TRP A 374 -11.88 -14.82 16.33
CA TRP A 374 -12.01 -16.21 16.70
C TRP A 374 -13.36 -16.47 17.39
N PRO A 375 -13.97 -17.66 17.25
CA PRO A 375 -15.15 -18.03 18.02
C PRO A 375 -14.95 -17.84 19.53
N GLU A 376 -13.74 -18.13 20.04
CA GLU A 376 -13.32 -17.98 21.42
C GLU A 376 -13.31 -16.51 21.84
N THR A 377 -12.91 -15.58 20.98
CA THR A 377 -12.93 -14.14 21.26
C THR A 377 -14.37 -13.66 21.49
N VAL A 378 -15.30 -14.12 20.67
CA VAL A 378 -16.73 -13.77 20.81
C VAL A 378 -17.29 -14.36 22.10
N ALA A 379 -16.99 -15.62 22.40
CA ALA A 379 -17.48 -16.30 23.60
C ALA A 379 -16.87 -15.68 24.90
N LEU A 380 -15.55 -15.48 24.93
CA LEU A 380 -14.88 -14.92 26.10
C LEU A 380 -15.21 -13.44 26.32
N ARG A 381 -15.49 -12.67 25.26
CA ARG A 381 -16.05 -11.32 25.40
C ARG A 381 -17.39 -11.33 26.14
N ALA A 382 -18.30 -12.23 25.76
CA ALA A 382 -19.60 -12.32 26.43
C ALA A 382 -19.46 -12.72 27.91
N GLN A 383 -18.55 -13.63 28.23
CA GLN A 383 -18.26 -14.02 29.61
C GLN A 383 -17.60 -12.88 30.39
N ALA A 384 -16.67 -12.14 29.79
CA ALA A 384 -16.04 -10.96 30.39
C ALA A 384 -17.07 -9.82 30.62
N ASP A 385 -18.01 -9.59 29.69
CA ASP A 385 -19.11 -8.63 29.87
C ASP A 385 -19.97 -9.01 31.08
N SER A 386 -20.33 -10.30 31.20
CA SER A 386 -21.06 -10.81 32.37
C SER A 386 -20.27 -10.60 33.68
N LEU A 387 -18.95 -10.85 33.64
CA LEU A 387 -18.07 -10.66 34.79
C LEU A 387 -17.97 -9.19 35.23
N VAL A 388 -17.95 -8.25 34.27
CA VAL A 388 -17.98 -6.80 34.58
C VAL A 388 -19.28 -6.41 35.25
N ARG A 389 -20.41 -6.96 34.83
CA ARG A 389 -21.74 -6.67 35.41
C ARG A 389 -21.94 -7.33 36.76
N HIS A 390 -21.49 -8.56 36.88
CA HIS A 390 -21.65 -9.40 38.07
C HIS A 390 -20.39 -10.24 38.27
N TRP A 391 -19.48 -9.74 39.11
CA TRP A 391 -18.25 -10.45 39.38
C TRP A 391 -18.50 -11.81 40.02
N ASP A 392 -17.94 -12.85 39.44
CA ASP A 392 -17.96 -14.24 39.91
C ASP A 392 -16.50 -14.78 39.87
N ASP A 393 -15.98 -15.12 41.07
CA ASP A 393 -14.61 -15.62 41.22
C ASP A 393 -14.39 -16.96 40.48
N SER A 394 -15.44 -17.80 40.39
CA SER A 394 -15.36 -19.08 39.64
C SER A 394 -15.27 -18.85 38.14
N LEU A 395 -16.07 -17.94 37.63
CA LEU A 395 -16.00 -17.54 36.23
C LEU A 395 -14.64 -16.87 35.91
N ALA A 396 -14.17 -15.97 36.75
CA ALA A 396 -12.87 -15.32 36.59
C ALA A 396 -11.72 -16.35 36.50
N ALA A 397 -11.71 -17.33 37.41
CA ALA A 397 -10.71 -18.41 37.42
C ALA A 397 -10.79 -19.30 36.15
N GLN A 398 -11.96 -19.44 35.55
CA GLN A 398 -12.16 -20.24 34.34
C GLN A 398 -11.69 -19.53 33.09
N ILE A 399 -11.99 -18.21 32.95
CA ILE A 399 -11.74 -17.47 31.70
C ILE A 399 -10.38 -16.79 31.66
N PHE A 400 -9.77 -16.47 32.79
CA PHE A 400 -8.47 -15.82 32.84
C PHE A 400 -7.32 -16.82 32.73
N ALA A 401 -6.27 -16.41 32.04
CA ALA A 401 -4.99 -17.09 32.05
C ALA A 401 -4.24 -16.79 33.36
N GLU A 402 -3.30 -17.63 33.71
CA GLU A 402 -2.56 -17.58 34.97
C GLU A 402 -1.85 -16.23 35.22
N ASN A 403 -1.35 -15.62 34.17
CA ASN A 403 -0.66 -14.32 34.23
C ASN A 403 -1.55 -13.19 34.74
N VAL A 404 -2.88 -13.27 34.56
CA VAL A 404 -3.83 -12.23 34.96
C VAL A 404 -3.85 -12.06 36.48
N ASP A 405 -3.76 -13.15 37.24
CA ASP A 405 -3.70 -13.12 38.71
C ASP A 405 -2.29 -12.75 39.21
N PHE A 406 -1.23 -13.14 38.47
CA PHE A 406 0.15 -12.72 38.76
C PHE A 406 0.35 -11.21 38.62
N ASP A 407 -0.17 -10.64 37.51
CA ASP A 407 -0.06 -9.21 37.26
C ASP A 407 -0.83 -8.39 38.33
N ARG A 408 -2.04 -8.83 38.64
CA ARG A 408 -2.90 -8.21 39.64
C ARG A 408 -3.88 -9.23 40.23
N PRO A 409 -3.79 -9.52 41.56
CA PRO A 409 -4.64 -10.53 42.17
C PRO A 409 -6.13 -10.30 41.95
N LEU A 410 -6.90 -11.37 41.72
CA LEU A 410 -8.35 -11.30 41.43
C LEU A 410 -9.15 -10.51 42.46
N PRO A 411 -8.90 -10.60 43.80
CA PRO A 411 -9.59 -9.77 44.76
C PRO A 411 -9.37 -8.27 44.56
N GLN A 412 -8.15 -7.87 44.20
CA GLN A 412 -7.82 -6.47 43.90
C GLN A 412 -8.54 -6.01 42.64
N ARG A 413 -8.53 -6.82 41.54
CA ARG A 413 -9.26 -6.51 40.32
C ARG A 413 -10.75 -6.32 40.54
N ARG A 414 -11.35 -7.17 41.37
CA ARG A 414 -12.75 -7.05 41.80
C ARG A 414 -13.03 -5.72 42.49
N ALA A 415 -12.16 -5.34 43.42
CA ALA A 415 -12.32 -4.08 44.14
C ALA A 415 -12.19 -2.85 43.23
N GLU A 416 -11.20 -2.86 42.32
CA GLU A 416 -11.00 -1.81 41.34
C GLU A 416 -12.18 -1.71 40.36
N LEU A 417 -12.68 -2.85 39.84
CA LEU A 417 -13.84 -2.87 38.97
C LEU A 417 -15.07 -2.27 39.67
N ALA A 418 -15.29 -2.60 40.96
CA ALA A 418 -16.39 -2.02 41.74
C ALA A 418 -16.28 -0.49 41.85
N GLN A 419 -15.05 0.05 41.96
CA GLN A 419 -14.82 1.51 41.97
C GLN A 419 -15.16 2.11 40.60
N LEU A 420 -14.69 1.51 39.49
CA LEU A 420 -14.98 1.98 38.12
C LEU A 420 -16.49 1.96 37.84
N VAL A 421 -17.20 0.91 38.25
CA VAL A 421 -18.66 0.85 38.17
C VAL A 421 -19.32 1.97 39.00
N ALA A 422 -18.81 2.25 40.21
CA ALA A 422 -19.34 3.33 41.04
C ALA A 422 -19.14 4.71 40.39
N GLU A 423 -18.05 4.93 39.64
CA GLU A 423 -17.80 6.17 38.88
C GLU A 423 -18.83 6.43 37.81
N VAL A 424 -19.14 5.41 36.97
CA VAL A 424 -20.07 5.54 35.85
C VAL A 424 -21.53 5.33 36.24
N GLY A 425 -21.80 4.88 37.49
CA GLY A 425 -23.15 4.59 38.00
C GLY A 425 -23.67 3.22 37.55
N PRO A 426 -24.92 2.91 37.93
CA PRO A 426 -25.57 1.67 37.49
C PRO A 426 -25.38 1.41 36.02
N LEU A 427 -24.94 0.18 35.69
CA LEU A 427 -24.75 -0.21 34.30
C LEU A 427 -26.08 -0.45 33.62
N LEU A 428 -26.23 0.11 32.44
CA LEU A 428 -27.45 -0.01 31.63
C LEU A 428 -27.39 -1.25 30.74
N ASP A 429 -28.57 -1.82 30.46
CA ASP A 429 -28.68 -2.87 29.45
C ASP A 429 -28.44 -2.23 28.08
N SER A 430 -27.29 -2.50 27.51
CA SER A 430 -26.99 -2.10 26.14
C SER A 430 -27.50 -3.16 25.18
N GLY A 431 -28.26 -2.74 24.21
CA GLY A 431 -28.47 -3.54 23.00
C GLY A 431 -27.14 -3.94 22.36
N PRO A 432 -27.12 -4.77 21.33
CA PRO A 432 -25.87 -5.30 20.77
C PRO A 432 -24.94 -4.17 20.34
N SER A 433 -23.87 -4.00 21.12
CA SER A 433 -22.56 -3.48 20.69
C SER A 433 -22.49 -2.08 20.08
N ALA A 434 -22.77 -1.03 20.86
CA ALA A 434 -22.22 0.28 20.53
C ALA A 434 -20.72 0.28 20.83
N GLY A 435 -19.87 0.58 19.82
CA GLY A 435 -18.44 0.80 20.03
C GLY A 435 -17.56 -0.46 20.09
N VAL A 436 -17.91 -1.54 19.38
CA VAL A 436 -17.04 -2.71 19.26
C VAL A 436 -15.94 -2.47 18.23
N SER A 437 -14.69 -2.74 18.59
CA SER A 437 -13.54 -2.73 17.71
C SER A 437 -12.58 -3.87 18.03
N ALA A 438 -11.84 -4.34 17.03
CA ALA A 438 -10.84 -5.37 17.16
C ALA A 438 -9.67 -5.05 16.23
N ALA A 439 -8.44 -5.19 16.72
CA ALA A 439 -7.24 -5.02 15.91
C ALA A 439 -6.75 -6.36 15.34
N THR A 440 -7.07 -7.46 16.01
CA THR A 440 -6.70 -8.83 15.60
C THR A 440 -7.87 -9.79 15.86
N ALA A 441 -7.76 -11.03 15.41
CA ALA A 441 -8.74 -12.08 15.70
C ALA A 441 -8.85 -12.40 17.21
N ALA A 442 -7.78 -12.12 17.97
CA ALA A 442 -7.60 -12.49 19.37
C ALA A 442 -7.89 -11.35 20.35
N ASP A 443 -8.28 -10.18 19.90
CA ASP A 443 -8.61 -9.05 20.76
C ASP A 443 -9.95 -8.42 20.42
N ILE A 444 -10.57 -7.80 21.43
CA ILE A 444 -11.81 -7.05 21.23
C ILE A 444 -11.94 -5.99 22.33
N THR A 445 -12.36 -4.81 21.90
CA THR A 445 -12.74 -3.69 22.77
C THR A 445 -14.22 -3.41 22.62
N TRP A 446 -14.94 -3.16 23.71
CA TRP A 446 -16.36 -2.80 23.70
C TRP A 446 -16.68 -1.83 24.85
N SER A 447 -17.81 -1.12 24.75
CA SER A 447 -18.30 -0.22 25.79
C SER A 447 -19.54 -0.79 26.49
N ILE A 448 -19.63 -0.57 27.78
CA ILE A 448 -20.79 -0.83 28.62
C ILE A 448 -21.29 0.52 29.15
N PRO A 449 -22.48 1.00 28.75
CA PRO A 449 -23.00 2.27 29.24
C PRO A 449 -23.43 2.18 30.71
N GLY A 450 -23.18 3.25 31.44
CA GLY A 450 -23.68 3.51 32.79
C GLY A 450 -24.45 4.83 32.85
N GLU A 451 -25.15 5.10 33.94
CA GLU A 451 -25.96 6.33 34.07
C GLU A 451 -25.14 7.62 34.00
N ARG A 452 -23.87 7.59 34.41
CA ARG A 452 -22.98 8.77 34.49
C ARG A 452 -21.75 8.68 33.60
N GLY A 453 -21.73 7.74 32.62
CA GLY A 453 -20.61 7.51 31.73
C GLY A 453 -20.66 6.14 31.08
N GLU A 454 -19.51 5.64 30.70
CA GLU A 454 -19.38 4.29 30.13
C GLU A 454 -18.12 3.59 30.65
N LEU A 455 -18.15 2.26 30.72
CA LEU A 455 -16.95 1.45 30.88
C LEU A 455 -16.46 1.01 29.50
N VAL A 456 -15.19 1.28 29.20
CA VAL A 456 -14.52 0.71 28.04
C VAL A 456 -13.76 -0.53 28.51
N CYS A 457 -14.14 -1.67 27.96
CA CYS A 457 -13.60 -2.99 28.28
C CYS A 457 -12.77 -3.50 27.10
N MET A 458 -11.67 -4.18 27.39
CA MET A 458 -10.81 -4.82 26.40
C MET A 458 -10.32 -6.17 26.92
N ILE A 459 -10.31 -7.17 26.05
CA ILE A 459 -9.64 -8.44 26.28
C ILE A 459 -8.65 -8.76 25.16
N HIS A 460 -7.61 -9.50 25.54
CA HIS A 460 -6.69 -10.14 24.61
C HIS A 460 -6.51 -11.60 25.02
N LEU A 461 -6.51 -12.50 24.04
CA LEU A 461 -6.50 -13.94 24.28
C LEU A 461 -5.10 -14.53 24.19
N THR A 462 -4.89 -15.66 24.88
CA THR A 462 -3.67 -16.44 24.78
C THR A 462 -3.50 -17.06 23.39
N PRO A 463 -2.26 -17.25 22.90
CA PRO A 463 -2.00 -17.86 21.61
C PRO A 463 -1.97 -19.41 21.65
N VAL A 464 -2.26 -20.02 22.79
CA VAL A 464 -2.17 -21.47 23.04
C VAL A 464 -3.46 -22.01 23.64
N GLU A 465 -3.73 -23.29 23.40
CA GLU A 465 -4.88 -24.00 23.97
C GLU A 465 -4.65 -24.43 25.43
N PRO A 466 -5.67 -24.36 26.27
CA PRO A 466 -6.97 -23.76 26.01
C PRO A 466 -6.89 -22.23 25.94
N VAL A 467 -7.54 -21.65 24.91
CA VAL A 467 -7.57 -20.20 24.75
C VAL A 467 -8.25 -19.54 25.95
N ARG A 468 -7.57 -18.57 26.57
CA ARG A 468 -8.04 -17.80 27.75
C ARG A 468 -7.74 -16.33 27.60
N ILE A 469 -8.32 -15.51 28.44
CA ILE A 469 -8.02 -14.07 28.51
C ILE A 469 -6.68 -13.88 29.22
N GLN A 470 -5.67 -13.39 28.49
CA GLN A 470 -4.35 -13.04 29.06
C GLN A 470 -4.23 -11.57 29.46
N GLU A 471 -5.10 -10.73 28.96
CA GLU A 471 -5.17 -9.31 29.32
C GLU A 471 -6.63 -8.90 29.45
N PHE A 472 -6.96 -8.25 30.57
CA PHE A 472 -8.28 -7.74 30.85
C PHE A 472 -8.17 -6.31 31.40
N VAL A 473 -8.64 -5.35 30.62
CA VAL A 473 -8.59 -3.93 30.94
C VAL A 473 -10.00 -3.37 30.97
N VAL A 474 -10.31 -2.60 32.04
CA VAL A 474 -11.55 -1.82 32.16
C VAL A 474 -11.19 -0.40 32.52
N LYS A 475 -11.75 0.59 31.83
CA LYS A 475 -11.57 2.02 32.09
C LYS A 475 -12.93 2.70 32.18
N ALA A 476 -13.11 3.60 33.14
CA ALA A 476 -14.29 4.45 33.23
C ALA A 476 -14.10 5.72 32.41
N ILE A 477 -15.10 6.08 31.60
CA ILE A 477 -15.19 7.36 30.88
C ILE A 477 -16.42 8.10 31.41
N PRO A 478 -16.26 9.15 32.25
CA PRO A 478 -17.36 9.94 32.73
C PRO A 478 -18.11 10.68 31.62
N ALA A 479 -19.41 10.91 31.81
CA ALA A 479 -20.22 11.69 30.87
C ALA A 479 -19.67 13.12 30.70
N GLY A 480 -19.66 13.61 29.45
CA GLY A 480 -19.15 14.96 29.14
C GLY A 480 -17.64 15.03 28.88
N HIS A 481 -16.87 13.96 29.08
CA HIS A 481 -15.54 13.91 28.51
C HIS A 481 -15.65 13.74 26.99
N PRO A 482 -14.89 14.53 26.20
CA PRO A 482 -14.84 14.27 24.78
C PRO A 482 -14.40 12.81 24.61
N ARG A 483 -15.18 12.01 23.89
CA ARG A 483 -14.67 10.72 23.41
C ARG A 483 -13.38 11.04 22.68
N SER A 484 -12.24 10.64 23.22
CA SER A 484 -11.01 10.67 22.44
C SER A 484 -11.35 9.96 21.14
N ALA A 485 -11.11 10.61 20.03
CA ALA A 485 -11.64 10.21 18.75
C ALA A 485 -11.32 8.74 18.49
N SER A 486 -12.34 7.91 18.54
CA SER A 486 -12.37 6.50 18.13
C SER A 486 -11.59 5.48 18.99
N SER A 487 -12.10 4.26 19.00
CA SER A 487 -11.42 3.00 19.36
C SER A 487 -10.00 2.82 18.78
N THR A 488 -9.65 3.61 17.78
CA THR A 488 -8.33 3.72 17.18
C THR A 488 -7.26 4.22 18.15
N ASP A 489 -7.61 5.12 19.12
CA ASP A 489 -6.63 5.65 20.07
C ASP A 489 -6.16 4.62 21.10
N ILE A 490 -7.05 3.72 21.54
CA ILE A 490 -6.68 2.63 22.45
C ILE A 490 -5.81 1.61 21.71
N SER A 491 -6.09 1.34 20.44
CA SER A 491 -5.30 0.42 19.62
C SER A 491 -3.93 1.00 19.27
N LEU A 492 -3.82 2.32 19.11
CA LEU A 492 -2.54 3.01 18.90
C LEU A 492 -1.69 3.05 20.18
N GLN A 493 -2.30 3.36 21.32
CA GLN A 493 -1.63 3.28 22.62
C GLN A 493 -1.01 1.90 22.84
N ARG A 494 -1.73 0.86 22.47
CA ARG A 494 -1.28 -0.50 22.63
C ARG A 494 -0.17 -0.90 21.65
N ARG A 495 -0.26 -0.48 20.38
CA ARG A 495 0.77 -0.79 19.36
C ARG A 495 2.12 -0.14 19.66
N PHE A 496 2.14 1.01 20.33
CA PHE A 496 3.35 1.79 20.55
C PHE A 496 3.76 1.92 22.03
N GLY A 497 2.97 1.37 22.98
CA GLY A 497 3.20 1.46 24.41
C GLY A 497 2.91 2.86 24.97
N ASP A 498 2.64 2.93 26.28
CA ASP A 498 2.32 4.19 26.98
C ASP A 498 3.46 5.22 26.95
N ALA A 499 4.70 4.78 26.71
CA ALA A 499 5.86 5.65 26.65
C ALA A 499 5.86 6.63 25.44
N TYR A 500 5.08 6.37 24.39
CA TYR A 500 5.05 7.18 23.16
C TYR A 500 3.79 8.03 23.02
N LEU A 501 2.82 7.87 23.91
CA LEU A 501 1.55 8.60 23.88
C LEU A 501 1.31 9.43 25.15
N THR A 502 2.36 10.04 25.68
CA THR A 502 2.10 11.27 26.44
C THR A 502 1.37 12.20 25.50
N PRO A 503 0.18 12.76 25.86
CA PRO A 503 -0.46 13.75 25.02
C PRO A 503 0.60 14.80 24.75
N ALA A 504 1.05 14.88 23.52
CA ALA A 504 1.93 15.96 23.09
C ALA A 504 1.13 17.21 23.36
N ALA A 505 1.43 17.86 24.44
CA ALA A 505 0.95 19.17 24.75
C ALA A 505 1.14 19.99 23.48
N ASN A 506 0.04 20.34 22.81
CA ASN A 506 -0.04 21.33 21.75
C ASN A 506 1.26 21.49 20.94
N VAL A 507 1.46 20.68 19.93
CA VAL A 507 2.47 20.97 18.91
C VAL A 507 1.99 22.21 18.16
N ARG A 508 2.39 23.39 18.64
CA ARG A 508 2.28 24.62 17.88
C ARG A 508 3.34 24.54 16.77
N VAL A 509 2.89 24.25 15.57
CA VAL A 509 3.72 24.39 14.39
C VAL A 509 3.93 25.89 14.16
N ARG A 510 5.12 26.42 14.49
CA ARG A 510 5.53 27.77 14.06
C ARG A 510 5.97 27.67 12.60
N PHE A 511 5.24 28.32 11.73
CA PHE A 511 5.71 28.56 10.37
C PHE A 511 6.75 29.69 10.38
N PRO A 512 7.87 29.57 9.65
CA PRO A 512 8.79 30.69 9.46
C PRO A 512 8.06 31.80 8.69
N GLY A 513 7.90 32.97 9.31
CA GLY A 513 7.36 34.18 8.63
C GLY A 513 6.13 34.82 9.26
N SER A 514 5.68 34.46 10.46
CA SER A 514 4.52 35.09 11.11
C SER A 514 4.87 36.09 12.23
N ASP A 515 6.06 36.65 12.24
CA ASP A 515 6.39 37.81 13.10
C ASP A 515 6.62 39.03 12.21
N ALA A 516 5.53 39.68 11.77
CA ALA A 516 5.48 41.08 11.35
C ALA A 516 4.02 41.54 11.38
N GLY A 517 3.68 42.34 12.42
CA GLY A 517 2.40 43.01 12.55
C GLY A 517 1.94 43.07 13.98
#